data_b38840dfd6eeca39b71fbe4e676b4fa9
#
_entry.id   b38840dfd6eeca39b71fbe4e676b4fa9
#
_cell.length_a   1.000
_cell.length_b   1.000
_cell.length_c   1.000
_cell.angle_alpha   90.00
_cell.angle_beta   90.00
_cell.angle_gamma   90.00
#
_symmetry.space_group_name_H-M   'P 1'
#
loop_
_entity.id
_entity.type
_entity.pdbx_description
1 polymer ?
#
loop_
_entity_poly.entity_id
_entity_poly.type
_entity_poly.pdbx_seq_one_letter_code
_entity_poly.pdbx_strand_id
1 'polypeptide(L)'
;MSTLVSEGSPTSAICVGLLNMFGNLTKKLEGIFSKLKSAPSLSEEQVVSGLTEIRQALLEADVALSVAKEFIHNIKPRAIGQEIIRSTSPGQMIVKIVYDELVKILGNKNEDLNFNAVPPVSFLLVGLQGSGKTTTSAKLAKLIEKKYKKKSYVG
;
A
#
# COMPACT_ATOMS: atom_id res chain seq x y z
N MET A 1 10.09 25.92 -31.61
CA MET A 1 10.45 25.52 -30.23
C MET A 1 9.43 24.49 -29.79
N SER A 2 9.75 23.22 -29.96
CA SER A 2 8.86 22.07 -29.75
C SER A 2 9.12 21.51 -28.36
N THR A 3 8.15 21.63 -27.48
CA THR A 3 8.19 21.02 -26.16
C THR A 3 7.73 19.56 -26.29
N LEU A 4 8.68 18.63 -26.19
CA LEU A 4 8.42 17.21 -26.10
C LEU A 4 7.75 16.92 -24.74
N VAL A 5 6.47 16.59 -24.78
CA VAL A 5 5.77 15.98 -23.65
C VAL A 5 6.20 14.52 -23.60
N SER A 6 6.99 14.16 -22.59
CA SER A 6 7.37 12.78 -22.33
C SER A 6 6.12 11.99 -21.95
N GLU A 7 5.78 10.99 -22.76
CA GLU A 7 4.72 10.03 -22.48
C GLU A 7 5.06 9.27 -21.17
N GLY A 8 4.38 9.64 -20.09
CA GLY A 8 4.43 8.93 -18.83
C GLY A 8 3.90 7.50 -18.99
N SER A 9 4.61 6.53 -18.49
CA SER A 9 4.22 5.12 -18.51
C SER A 9 2.84 4.94 -17.84
N PRO A 10 1.99 4.03 -18.32
CA PRO A 10 0.64 3.81 -17.80
C PRO A 10 0.60 3.43 -16.30
N THR A 11 1.72 3.01 -15.74
CA THR A 11 1.88 2.68 -14.31
C THR A 11 1.78 3.92 -13.41
N SER A 12 2.20 5.11 -13.89
CA SER A 12 2.18 6.34 -13.07
C SER A 12 0.77 6.88 -12.84
N ALA A 13 -0.13 6.74 -13.81
CA ALA A 13 -1.51 7.23 -13.68
C ALA A 13 -2.36 6.38 -12.73
N ILE A 14 -2.06 5.08 -12.61
CA ILE A 14 -2.73 4.19 -11.64
C ILE A 14 -2.27 4.50 -10.22
N CYS A 15 -0.98 4.78 -10.03
CA CYS A 15 -0.44 5.17 -8.72
C CYS A 15 -1.01 6.49 -8.20
N VAL A 16 -1.18 7.50 -9.05
CA VAL A 16 -1.72 8.81 -8.63
C VAL A 16 -3.18 8.71 -8.18
N GLY A 17 -4.00 7.89 -8.83
CA GLY A 17 -5.39 7.65 -8.41
C GLY A 17 -5.51 6.94 -7.07
N LEU A 18 -4.65 5.95 -6.81
CA LEU A 18 -4.58 5.23 -5.54
C LEU A 18 -4.06 6.12 -4.40
N LEU A 19 -3.06 6.96 -4.66
CA LEU A 19 -2.51 7.90 -3.67
C LEU A 19 -3.56 8.90 -3.15
N ASN A 20 -4.50 9.35 -3.99
CA ASN A 20 -5.57 10.24 -3.54
C ASN A 20 -6.63 9.55 -2.67
N MET A 21 -6.89 8.27 -2.86
CA MET A 21 -7.83 7.51 -2.02
C MET A 21 -7.30 7.29 -0.58
N PHE A 22 -5.97 7.17 -0.43
CA PHE A 22 -5.32 6.98 0.88
C PHE A 22 -4.67 8.26 1.43
N GLY A 23 -5.01 9.43 0.90
CA GLY A 23 -4.37 10.71 1.25
C GLY A 23 -4.37 11.02 2.74
N ASN A 24 -5.43 10.64 3.47
CA ASN A 24 -5.50 10.81 4.92
C ASN A 24 -4.60 9.84 5.67
N LEU A 25 -4.59 8.55 5.28
CA LEU A 25 -3.70 7.55 5.88
C LEU A 25 -2.24 7.90 5.63
N THR A 26 -1.88 8.24 4.40
CA THR A 26 -0.52 8.64 4.03
C THR A 26 -0.04 9.81 4.88
N LYS A 27 -0.82 10.90 4.97
CA LYS A 27 -0.48 12.07 5.79
C LYS A 27 -0.30 11.72 7.28
N LYS A 28 -1.16 10.86 7.84
CA LYS A 28 -1.04 10.42 9.23
C LYS A 28 0.22 9.60 9.45
N LEU A 29 0.50 8.62 8.58
CA LEU A 29 1.71 7.82 8.67
C LEU A 29 2.97 8.66 8.50
N GLU A 30 2.99 9.60 7.55
CA GLU A 30 4.10 10.55 7.37
C GLU A 30 4.34 11.40 8.62
N GLY A 31 3.28 11.89 9.27
CA GLY A 31 3.37 12.62 10.54
C GLY A 31 3.99 11.78 11.66
N ILE A 32 3.54 10.52 11.81
CA ILE A 32 4.08 9.58 12.81
C ILE A 32 5.54 9.25 12.51
N PHE A 33 5.85 8.97 11.25
CA PHE A 33 7.22 8.66 10.83
C PHE A 33 8.17 9.85 10.99
N SER A 34 7.70 11.06 10.75
CA SER A 34 8.49 12.28 10.98
C SER A 34 8.85 12.44 12.45
N LYS A 35 7.91 12.23 13.37
CA LYS A 35 8.15 12.23 14.82
C LYS A 35 9.20 11.19 15.23
N LEU A 36 9.07 9.95 14.73
CA LEU A 36 10.00 8.87 15.05
C LEU A 36 11.40 9.12 14.49
N LYS A 37 11.51 9.70 13.27
CA LYS A 37 12.79 10.00 12.63
C LYS A 37 13.52 11.17 13.27
N SER A 38 12.80 12.16 13.80
CA SER A 38 13.39 13.34 14.41
C SER A 38 13.93 13.11 15.83
N ALA A 39 13.57 12.00 16.46
CA ALA A 39 14.05 11.65 17.79
C ALA A 39 15.51 11.14 17.71
N PRO A 40 16.46 11.75 18.45
CA PRO A 40 17.86 11.33 18.46
C PRO A 40 18.06 9.96 19.13
N SER A 41 17.16 9.60 20.03
CA SER A 41 17.05 8.28 20.64
C SER A 41 15.57 7.94 20.84
N LEU A 42 15.24 6.67 20.84
CA LEU A 42 13.88 6.18 21.06
C LEU A 42 13.86 5.26 22.27
N SER A 43 13.00 5.56 23.23
CA SER A 43 12.66 4.61 24.30
C SER A 43 11.65 3.57 23.81
N GLU A 44 11.59 2.43 24.48
CA GLU A 44 10.59 1.41 24.18
C GLU A 44 9.16 1.97 24.24
N GLU A 45 8.88 2.84 25.23
CA GLU A 45 7.58 3.48 25.40
C GLU A 45 7.21 4.38 24.21
N GLN A 46 8.17 5.14 23.68
CA GLN A 46 7.97 5.98 22.50
C GLN A 46 7.69 5.13 21.24
N VAL A 47 8.37 4.00 21.10
CA VAL A 47 8.10 3.05 20.01
C VAL A 47 6.70 2.47 20.13
N VAL A 48 6.30 2.00 21.31
CA VAL A 48 4.95 1.46 21.56
C VAL A 48 3.87 2.52 21.31
N SER A 49 4.10 3.75 21.72
CA SER A 49 3.20 4.87 21.44
C SER A 49 3.05 5.09 19.93
N GLY A 50 4.15 5.15 19.19
CA GLY A 50 4.14 5.29 17.73
C GLY A 50 3.41 4.15 17.03
N LEU A 51 3.60 2.90 17.48
CA LEU A 51 2.88 1.74 16.94
C LEU A 51 1.37 1.81 17.24
N THR A 52 0.99 2.39 18.38
CA THR A 52 -0.42 2.61 18.73
C THR A 52 -1.04 3.66 17.81
N GLU A 53 -0.34 4.77 17.52
CA GLU A 53 -0.77 5.79 16.56
C GLU A 53 -0.93 5.18 15.15
N ILE A 54 0.00 4.33 14.71
CA ILE A 54 -0.09 3.61 13.42
C ILE A 54 -1.33 2.71 13.38
N ARG A 55 -1.58 1.93 14.44
CA ARG A 55 -2.79 1.09 14.54
C ARG A 55 -4.06 1.93 14.41
N GLN A 56 -4.12 3.06 15.11
CA GLN A 56 -5.26 3.96 15.04
C GLN A 56 -5.47 4.50 13.62
N ALA A 57 -4.40 4.92 12.95
CA ALA A 57 -4.45 5.40 11.57
C ALA A 57 -4.96 4.33 10.58
N LEU A 58 -4.58 3.06 10.78
CA LEU A 58 -5.08 1.93 9.98
C LEU A 58 -6.59 1.70 10.20
N LEU A 59 -7.05 1.73 11.45
CA LEU A 59 -8.48 1.57 11.78
C LEU A 59 -9.34 2.72 11.21
N GLU A 60 -8.84 3.95 11.26
CA GLU A 60 -9.50 5.11 10.66
C GLU A 60 -9.53 5.09 9.12
N ALA A 61 -8.67 4.28 8.52
CA ALA A 61 -8.65 3.99 7.08
C ALA A 61 -9.46 2.72 6.73
N ASP A 62 -10.40 2.30 7.60
CA ASP A 62 -11.28 1.14 7.43
C ASP A 62 -10.55 -0.22 7.30
N VAL A 63 -9.31 -0.31 7.77
CA VAL A 63 -8.61 -1.60 7.86
C VAL A 63 -9.27 -2.46 8.95
N ALA A 64 -9.56 -3.72 8.63
CA ALA A 64 -10.18 -4.65 9.57
C ALA A 64 -9.37 -4.78 10.86
N LEU A 65 -10.05 -4.82 12.00
CA LEU A 65 -9.43 -4.86 13.33
C LEU A 65 -8.46 -6.05 13.51
N SER A 66 -8.80 -7.21 12.95
CA SER A 66 -7.95 -8.41 12.97
C SER A 66 -6.63 -8.16 12.26
N VAL A 67 -6.68 -7.56 11.06
CA VAL A 67 -5.50 -7.23 10.25
C VAL A 67 -4.63 -6.18 10.95
N ALA A 68 -5.25 -5.11 11.48
CA ALA A 68 -4.51 -4.08 12.22
C ALA A 68 -3.85 -4.62 13.49
N LYS A 69 -4.49 -5.57 14.19
CA LYS A 69 -3.90 -6.25 15.36
C LYS A 69 -2.72 -7.14 14.98
N GLU A 70 -2.88 -7.96 13.95
CA GLU A 70 -1.84 -8.84 13.43
C GLU A 70 -0.62 -8.05 12.96
N PHE A 71 -0.86 -6.96 12.22
CA PHE A 71 0.18 -6.04 11.78
C PHE A 71 1.04 -5.52 12.93
N ILE A 72 0.42 -5.00 14.00
CA ILE A 72 1.15 -4.52 15.17
C ILE A 72 1.85 -5.66 15.92
N HIS A 73 1.21 -6.81 16.02
CA HIS A 73 1.80 -8.00 16.65
C HIS A 73 3.11 -8.43 15.97
N ASN A 74 3.13 -8.41 14.64
CA ASN A 74 4.31 -8.79 13.85
C ASN A 74 5.44 -7.75 13.92
N ILE A 75 5.11 -6.47 14.06
CA ILE A 75 6.10 -5.38 14.10
C ILE A 75 6.70 -5.21 15.50
N LYS A 76 5.87 -5.28 16.53
CA LYS A 76 6.26 -4.91 17.91
C LYS A 76 7.55 -5.58 18.38
N PRO A 77 7.74 -6.91 18.32
CA PRO A 77 8.97 -7.55 18.80
C PRO A 77 10.22 -7.12 18.02
N ARG A 78 10.06 -6.80 16.72
CA ARG A 78 11.16 -6.33 15.87
C ARG A 78 11.51 -4.86 16.17
N ALA A 79 10.51 -4.03 16.44
CA ALA A 79 10.68 -2.60 16.69
C ALA A 79 11.25 -2.29 18.08
N ILE A 80 11.00 -3.15 19.08
CA ILE A 80 11.49 -3.00 20.46
C ILE A 80 12.86 -3.69 20.65
N GLY A 81 13.36 -4.41 19.65
CA GLY A 81 14.64 -5.11 19.73
C GLY A 81 15.80 -4.16 20.11
N GLN A 82 16.70 -4.64 21.00
CA GLN A 82 17.84 -3.86 21.50
C GLN A 82 18.74 -3.31 20.39
N GLU A 83 18.85 -4.02 19.26
CA GLU A 83 19.58 -3.58 18.09
C GLU A 83 19.00 -2.31 17.45
N ILE A 84 17.66 -2.17 17.47
CA ILE A 84 16.97 -1.00 16.95
C ILE A 84 17.15 0.19 17.88
N ILE A 85 16.90 0.00 19.19
CA ILE A 85 16.95 1.07 20.18
C ILE A 85 18.37 1.65 20.31
N ARG A 86 19.41 0.81 20.16
CA ARG A 86 20.82 1.19 20.24
C ARG A 86 21.43 1.65 18.91
N SER A 87 20.65 1.63 17.82
CA SER A 87 21.16 2.03 16.51
C SER A 87 21.37 3.56 16.43
N THR A 88 22.21 4.02 15.53
CA THR A 88 22.42 5.44 15.24
C THR A 88 21.22 6.11 14.56
N SER A 89 20.27 5.32 14.04
CA SER A 89 19.08 5.82 13.37
C SER A 89 17.86 4.94 13.67
N PRO A 90 17.42 4.85 14.95
CA PRO A 90 16.36 3.93 15.36
C PRO A 90 15.02 4.22 14.66
N GLY A 91 14.68 5.48 14.47
CA GLY A 91 13.45 5.88 13.80
C GLY A 91 13.39 5.44 12.33
N GLN A 92 14.50 5.49 11.60
CA GLN A 92 14.56 5.01 10.21
C GLN A 92 14.39 3.49 10.13
N MET A 93 14.97 2.76 11.07
CA MET A 93 14.83 1.30 11.14
C MET A 93 13.39 0.89 11.43
N ILE A 94 12.70 1.59 12.35
CA ILE A 94 11.28 1.33 12.63
C ILE A 94 10.42 1.61 11.40
N VAL A 95 10.65 2.72 10.71
CA VAL A 95 9.93 3.04 9.46
C VAL A 95 10.14 1.94 8.41
N LYS A 96 11.36 1.41 8.29
CA LYS A 96 11.63 0.29 7.38
C LYS A 96 10.87 -0.97 7.78
N ILE A 97 10.85 -1.33 9.07
CA ILE A 97 10.10 -2.50 9.58
C ILE A 97 8.61 -2.36 9.26
N VAL A 98 8.04 -1.18 9.50
CA VAL A 98 6.63 -0.88 9.18
C VAL A 98 6.38 -0.99 7.68
N TYR A 99 7.25 -0.44 6.85
CA TYR A 99 7.15 -0.52 5.40
C TYR A 99 7.18 -1.97 4.90
N ASP A 100 8.15 -2.76 5.36
CA ASP A 100 8.30 -4.16 4.96
C ASP A 100 7.05 -4.98 5.33
N GLU A 101 6.43 -4.71 6.47
CA GLU A 101 5.20 -5.39 6.89
C GLU A 101 3.98 -4.93 6.10
N LEU A 102 3.88 -3.63 5.74
CA LEU A 102 2.84 -3.14 4.83
C LEU A 102 2.93 -3.81 3.46
N VAL A 103 4.15 -3.96 2.92
CA VAL A 103 4.36 -4.66 1.65
C VAL A 103 3.90 -6.10 1.71
N LYS A 104 4.15 -6.80 2.83
CA LYS A 104 3.66 -8.18 3.01
C LYS A 104 2.14 -8.28 2.96
N ILE A 105 1.43 -7.38 3.68
CA ILE A 105 -0.04 -7.37 3.70
C ILE A 105 -0.62 -7.05 2.33
N LEU A 106 0.01 -6.14 1.59
CA LEU A 106 -0.41 -5.77 0.24
C LEU A 106 -0.05 -6.82 -0.82
N GLY A 107 0.81 -7.77 -0.48
CA GLY A 107 1.29 -8.83 -1.36
C GLY A 107 2.69 -8.58 -1.91
N ASN A 108 3.58 -9.56 -1.69
CA ASN A 108 4.98 -9.47 -2.13
C ASN A 108 5.18 -9.74 -3.63
N LYS A 109 4.17 -10.30 -4.30
CA LYS A 109 4.23 -10.69 -5.70
C LYS A 109 3.12 -10.03 -6.49
N ASN A 110 3.46 -9.59 -7.68
CA ASN A 110 2.45 -9.17 -8.64
C ASN A 110 1.87 -10.45 -9.28
N GLU A 111 0.61 -10.74 -8.98
CA GLU A 111 -0.11 -11.86 -9.59
C GLU A 111 -0.68 -11.42 -10.96
N ASP A 112 -0.40 -12.21 -11.98
CA ASP A 112 -0.97 -12.03 -13.31
C ASP A 112 -2.42 -12.51 -13.34
N LEU A 113 -3.16 -12.09 -14.38
CA LEU A 113 -4.54 -12.56 -14.58
C LEU A 113 -4.56 -14.06 -14.87
N ASN A 114 -5.35 -14.77 -14.08
CA ASN A 114 -5.52 -16.21 -14.26
C ASN A 114 -6.70 -16.49 -15.24
N PHE A 115 -6.38 -17.06 -16.38
CA PHE A 115 -7.34 -17.49 -17.41
C PHE A 115 -7.60 -19.00 -17.41
N ASN A 116 -7.10 -19.74 -16.42
CA ASN A 116 -7.23 -21.20 -16.32
C ASN A 116 -8.63 -21.58 -15.78
N ALA A 117 -9.66 -21.19 -16.51
CA ALA A 117 -11.05 -21.56 -16.21
C ALA A 117 -11.80 -21.83 -17.54
N VAL A 118 -12.95 -22.51 -17.43
CA VAL A 118 -13.81 -22.75 -18.59
C VAL A 118 -14.36 -21.43 -19.10
N PRO A 119 -14.19 -21.10 -20.40
CA PRO A 119 -14.75 -19.87 -20.96
C PRO A 119 -16.29 -19.82 -20.89
N PRO A 120 -16.87 -18.62 -20.69
CA PRO A 120 -16.21 -17.32 -20.52
C PRO A 120 -15.61 -17.13 -19.13
N VAL A 121 -14.35 -16.65 -19.07
CA VAL A 121 -13.68 -16.34 -17.81
C VAL A 121 -14.14 -14.97 -17.32
N SER A 122 -14.81 -14.90 -16.17
CA SER A 122 -15.37 -13.67 -15.61
C SER A 122 -14.43 -13.06 -14.57
N PHE A 123 -14.23 -11.75 -14.65
CA PHE A 123 -13.52 -10.95 -13.65
C PHE A 123 -14.48 -9.92 -13.05
N LEU A 124 -14.65 -9.96 -11.73
CA LEU A 124 -15.50 -9.01 -11.00
C LEU A 124 -14.66 -7.92 -10.35
N LEU A 125 -14.89 -6.65 -10.75
CA LEU A 125 -14.28 -5.50 -10.08
C LEU A 125 -15.22 -4.98 -8.99
N VAL A 126 -14.75 -5.00 -7.75
CA VAL A 126 -15.48 -4.53 -6.57
C VAL A 126 -14.81 -3.29 -5.99
N GLY A 127 -15.61 -2.40 -5.38
CA GLY A 127 -15.11 -1.19 -4.75
C GLY A 127 -16.22 -0.17 -4.49
N LEU A 128 -15.91 0.87 -3.74
CA LEU A 128 -16.81 1.97 -3.44
C LEU A 128 -17.16 2.80 -4.68
N GLN A 129 -18.24 3.59 -4.60
CA GLN A 129 -18.59 4.53 -5.66
C GLN A 129 -17.45 5.52 -5.89
N GLY A 130 -17.14 5.82 -7.14
CA GLY A 130 -16.03 6.72 -7.49
C GLY A 130 -14.62 6.10 -7.41
N SER A 131 -14.46 4.83 -7.04
CA SER A 131 -13.17 4.15 -6.94
C SER A 131 -12.49 3.82 -8.29
N GLY A 132 -13.09 4.23 -9.41
CA GLY A 132 -12.52 4.04 -10.74
C GLY A 132 -12.74 2.65 -11.35
N LYS A 133 -13.73 1.87 -10.87
CA LYS A 133 -14.04 0.53 -11.39
C LYS A 133 -14.24 0.52 -12.92
N THR A 134 -15.11 1.37 -13.43
CA THR A 134 -15.41 1.46 -14.87
C THR A 134 -14.16 1.81 -15.69
N THR A 135 -13.37 2.79 -15.22
CA THR A 135 -12.13 3.17 -15.87
C THR A 135 -11.12 2.03 -15.87
N THR A 136 -11.03 1.30 -14.75
CA THR A 136 -10.14 0.14 -14.59
C THR A 136 -10.60 -1.00 -15.49
N SER A 137 -11.91 -1.28 -15.58
CA SER A 137 -12.47 -2.30 -16.49
C SER A 137 -12.08 -2.04 -17.94
N ALA A 138 -12.23 -0.81 -18.42
CA ALA A 138 -11.87 -0.45 -19.79
C ALA A 138 -10.35 -0.61 -20.06
N LYS A 139 -9.51 -0.19 -19.10
CA LYS A 139 -8.05 -0.35 -19.21
C LYS A 139 -7.64 -1.82 -19.16
N LEU A 140 -8.30 -2.61 -18.30
CA LEU A 140 -8.06 -4.04 -18.18
C LEU A 140 -8.45 -4.78 -19.45
N ALA A 141 -9.61 -4.47 -20.03
CA ALA A 141 -10.05 -5.02 -21.31
C ALA A 141 -9.01 -4.79 -22.42
N LYS A 142 -8.52 -3.55 -22.56
CA LYS A 142 -7.47 -3.20 -23.51
C LYS A 142 -6.14 -3.94 -23.24
N LEU A 143 -5.77 -4.13 -21.97
CA LEU A 143 -4.60 -4.90 -21.58
C LEU A 143 -4.76 -6.38 -21.97
N ILE A 144 -5.93 -6.98 -21.72
CA ILE A 144 -6.24 -8.37 -22.07
C ILE A 144 -6.12 -8.60 -23.57
N GLU A 145 -6.67 -7.71 -24.38
CA GLU A 145 -6.55 -7.80 -25.83
C GLU A 145 -5.11 -7.68 -26.29
N LYS A 146 -4.35 -6.71 -25.75
CA LYS A 146 -2.97 -6.43 -26.16
C LYS A 146 -1.98 -7.52 -25.69
N LYS A 147 -2.03 -7.89 -24.41
CA LYS A 147 -1.05 -8.80 -23.77
C LYS A 147 -1.41 -10.27 -24.00
N TYR A 148 -2.69 -10.62 -23.85
CA TYR A 148 -3.13 -12.03 -23.86
C TYR A 148 -3.83 -12.43 -25.15
N LYS A 149 -4.06 -11.49 -26.08
CA LYS A 149 -4.73 -11.74 -27.39
C LYS A 149 -6.12 -12.37 -27.24
N LYS A 150 -6.81 -12.07 -26.15
CA LYS A 150 -8.15 -12.56 -25.86
C LYS A 150 -9.16 -11.44 -26.04
N LYS A 151 -10.36 -11.78 -26.59
CA LYS A 151 -11.47 -10.82 -26.65
C LYS A 151 -12.04 -10.62 -25.26
N SER A 152 -12.38 -9.39 -24.91
CA SER A 152 -12.99 -9.02 -23.64
C SER A 152 -14.30 -8.27 -23.87
N TYR A 153 -15.26 -8.50 -23.00
CA TYR A 153 -16.53 -7.79 -22.94
C TYR A 153 -16.63 -7.13 -21.58
N VAL A 154 -17.11 -5.88 -21.54
CA VAL A 154 -17.29 -5.12 -20.30
C VAL A 154 -18.79 -4.84 -20.17
N GLY A 155 -19.40 -5.30 -19.07
CA GLY A 155 -20.81 -5.09 -18.74
C GLY A 155 -20.98 -4.16 -17.56
#